data_7c7e6f480aaf7eb7eda77a9c4ec2f567
#
_entry.id   7c7e6f480aaf7eb7eda77a9c4ec2f567
#
_cell.length_a   1.000
_cell.length_b   1.000
_cell.length_c   1.000
_cell.angle_alpha   90.00
_cell.angle_beta   90.00
_cell.angle_gamma   90.00
#
_symmetry.space_group_name_H-M   'P 1'
#
loop_
_entity.id
_entity.type
_entity.pdbx_description
1 polymer ?
#
loop_
_entity_poly.entity_id
_entity_poly.type
_entity_poly.pdbx_seq_one_letter_code
_entity_poly.pdbx_strand_id
1 'polypeptide(L)'
;MYCAAEPTSPLLLSRATNLFKLFASDVGLLASMYSDGLQLRILKGEKDINFGSVYENVVAQELQTHGFELYYYNSKKQGELDFLIEQSGVVLPIEVKSGKGYTRHAALNNVLSTGNYAIPQGIVLCNENVQVVENIVYYPIYMVMFLQKEEEQEEMIYKPDFSALQE
;
A
#
# COMPACT_ATOMS: atom_id res chain seq x y z
N MET A 1 3.97 4.84 9.04
CA MET A 1 3.92 3.50 8.43
C MET A 1 5.02 2.63 9.02
N TYR A 2 4.70 1.42 9.49
CA TYR A 2 5.66 0.49 10.10
C TYR A 2 6.12 -0.59 9.12
N CYS A 3 7.29 -1.16 9.38
CA CYS A 3 7.76 -2.34 8.65
C CYS A 3 7.04 -3.59 9.17
N ALA A 4 6.52 -4.42 8.26
CA ALA A 4 6.11 -5.77 8.59
C ALA A 4 7.33 -6.70 8.50
N ALA A 5 7.55 -7.53 9.52
CA ALA A 5 8.63 -8.51 9.52
C ALA A 5 8.35 -9.63 8.50
N GLU A 6 7.06 -9.97 8.34
CA GLU A 6 6.56 -10.90 7.34
C GLU A 6 5.28 -10.34 6.72
N PRO A 7 5.06 -10.50 5.40
CA PRO A 7 3.86 -10.01 4.73
C PRO A 7 2.70 -11.01 4.88
N THR A 8 2.33 -11.30 6.13
CA THR A 8 1.26 -12.25 6.50
C THR A 8 0.21 -11.57 7.36
N SER A 9 -1.07 -11.93 7.15
CA SER A 9 -2.17 -11.45 7.98
C SER A 9 -2.20 -12.17 9.36
N PRO A 10 -2.48 -11.47 10.48
CA PRO A 10 -2.66 -10.02 10.58
C PRO A 10 -1.33 -9.25 10.58
N LEU A 11 -1.19 -8.22 9.76
CA LEU A 11 0.02 -7.40 9.64
C LEU A 11 0.41 -6.73 10.97
N LEU A 12 -0.57 -6.42 11.81
CA LEU A 12 -0.34 -5.84 13.13
C LEU A 12 0.56 -6.72 13.99
N LEU A 13 0.41 -8.04 13.92
CA LEU A 13 1.22 -8.98 14.72
C LEU A 13 2.65 -9.13 14.20
N SER A 14 2.89 -8.83 12.93
CA SER A 14 4.23 -8.87 12.32
C SER A 14 4.95 -7.51 12.34
N ARG A 15 4.39 -6.48 12.98
CA ARG A 15 4.91 -5.12 13.02
C ARG A 15 6.27 -5.04 13.73
N ALA A 16 7.30 -4.58 13.03
CA ALA A 16 8.58 -4.21 13.63
C ALA A 16 8.46 -2.84 14.32
N THR A 17 8.82 -2.76 15.59
CA THR A 17 8.62 -1.54 16.40
C THR A 17 9.66 -0.46 16.16
N ASN A 18 10.82 -0.81 15.62
CA ASN A 18 11.97 0.08 15.43
C ASN A 18 12.24 0.45 13.97
N LEU A 19 11.41 -0.02 13.04
CA LEU A 19 11.53 0.27 11.61
C LEU A 19 10.27 0.94 11.10
N PHE A 20 10.40 2.16 10.60
CA PHE A 20 9.25 2.90 10.07
C PHE A 20 9.68 3.86 8.97
N LYS A 21 8.74 4.17 8.08
CA LYS A 21 8.82 5.27 7.10
C LYS A 21 7.88 6.40 7.53
N LEU A 22 8.29 7.66 7.30
CA LEU A 22 7.44 8.83 7.51
C LEU A 22 6.98 9.37 6.17
N PHE A 23 5.70 9.71 6.11
CA PHE A 23 5.08 10.41 4.98
C PHE A 23 4.52 11.74 5.47
N ALA A 24 4.54 12.74 4.61
CA ALA A 24 3.84 13.99 4.91
C ALA A 24 2.33 13.75 4.83
N SER A 25 1.57 14.41 5.70
CA SER A 25 0.11 14.32 5.71
C SER A 25 -0.54 14.94 4.45
N ASP A 26 0.22 15.73 3.72
CA ASP A 26 -0.19 16.40 2.49
C ASP A 26 0.97 16.45 1.49
N VAL A 27 0.72 16.05 0.26
CA VAL A 27 1.75 16.01 -0.80
C VAL A 27 2.18 17.40 -1.25
N GLY A 28 1.29 18.40 -1.15
CA GLY A 28 1.64 19.79 -1.43
C GLY A 28 2.62 20.34 -0.38
N LEU A 29 2.41 19.98 0.89
CA LEU A 29 3.36 20.28 1.96
C LEU A 29 4.72 19.60 1.70
N LEU A 30 4.73 18.31 1.33
CA LEU A 30 5.94 17.61 0.94
C LEU A 30 6.66 18.36 -0.21
N ALA A 31 5.93 18.72 -1.26
CA ALA A 31 6.51 19.44 -2.40
C ALA A 31 7.08 20.82 -2.01
N SER A 32 6.50 21.47 -1.00
CA SER A 32 7.00 22.75 -0.49
C SER A 32 8.31 22.63 0.31
N MET A 33 8.60 21.44 0.84
CA MET A 33 9.84 21.18 1.59
C MET A 33 11.04 20.88 0.67
N TYR A 34 10.80 20.59 -0.61
CA TYR A 34 11.88 20.45 -1.59
C TYR A 34 12.48 21.80 -1.95
N SER A 35 13.69 21.76 -2.52
CA SER A 35 14.43 22.96 -2.93
C SER A 35 13.60 23.86 -3.88
N ASP A 36 13.92 25.17 -3.83
CA ASP A 36 13.26 26.22 -4.59
C ASP A 36 13.06 25.86 -6.07
N GLY A 37 11.80 26.01 -6.52
CA GLY A 37 11.43 25.83 -7.92
C GLY A 37 10.93 24.45 -8.29
N LEU A 38 10.95 23.42 -7.42
CA LEU A 38 10.40 22.10 -7.74
C LEU A 38 8.91 22.19 -8.06
N GLN A 39 8.14 22.97 -7.30
CA GLN A 39 6.70 23.17 -7.55
C GLN A 39 6.46 23.75 -8.95
N LEU A 40 7.26 24.74 -9.37
CA LEU A 40 7.16 25.34 -10.69
C LEU A 40 7.54 24.35 -11.80
N ARG A 41 8.53 23.50 -11.56
CA ARG A 41 8.93 22.45 -12.49
C ARG A 41 7.84 21.38 -12.65
N ILE A 42 7.21 21.00 -11.54
CA ILE A 42 6.05 20.10 -11.54
C ILE A 42 4.90 20.71 -12.35
N LEU A 43 4.54 21.96 -12.08
CA LEU A 43 3.47 22.66 -12.81
C LEU A 43 3.76 22.84 -14.29
N LYS A 44 5.04 22.96 -14.68
CA LYS A 44 5.48 23.02 -16.08
C LYS A 44 5.51 21.65 -16.77
N GLY A 45 5.28 20.55 -16.03
CA GLY A 45 5.31 19.21 -16.58
C GLY A 45 6.71 18.74 -16.99
N GLU A 46 7.76 19.21 -16.32
CA GLU A 46 9.12 18.76 -16.62
C GLU A 46 9.28 17.27 -16.33
N LYS A 47 9.87 16.53 -17.26
CA LYS A 47 9.91 15.05 -17.25
C LYS A 47 11.14 14.46 -16.56
N ASP A 48 12.12 15.26 -16.21
CA ASP A 48 13.39 14.84 -15.58
C ASP A 48 13.34 14.83 -14.06
N ILE A 49 12.18 15.10 -13.47
CA ILE A 49 11.97 15.08 -12.03
C ILE A 49 11.81 13.62 -11.58
N ASN A 50 12.55 13.24 -10.53
CA ASN A 50 12.29 11.96 -9.85
C ASN A 50 11.05 12.09 -8.95
N PHE A 51 9.94 11.64 -9.45
CA PHE A 51 8.66 11.68 -8.74
C PHE A 51 8.43 10.51 -7.78
N GLY A 52 9.38 9.59 -7.60
CA GLY A 52 9.19 8.38 -6.81
C GLY A 52 8.61 8.69 -5.42
N SER A 53 9.31 9.51 -4.63
CA SER A 53 8.87 9.87 -3.27
C SER A 53 7.56 10.67 -3.23
N VAL A 54 7.29 11.49 -4.25
CA VAL A 54 6.04 12.23 -4.37
C VAL A 54 4.88 11.26 -4.63
N TYR A 55 5.06 10.31 -5.54
CA TYR A 55 4.05 9.29 -5.85
C TYR A 55 3.78 8.38 -4.65
N GLU A 56 4.82 7.90 -3.97
CA GLU A 56 4.66 7.13 -2.74
C GLU A 56 3.88 7.93 -1.68
N ASN A 57 4.17 9.24 -1.54
CA ASN A 57 3.45 10.07 -0.57
C ASN A 57 1.98 10.27 -0.93
N VAL A 58 1.64 10.46 -2.22
CA VAL A 58 0.24 10.52 -2.68
C VAL A 58 -0.49 9.22 -2.35
N VAL A 59 0.13 8.08 -2.66
CA VAL A 59 -0.45 6.77 -2.38
C VAL A 59 -0.65 6.56 -0.88
N ALA A 60 0.34 6.91 -0.06
CA ALA A 60 0.22 6.82 1.40
C ALA A 60 -0.94 7.67 1.94
N GLN A 61 -1.06 8.91 1.45
CA GLN A 61 -2.13 9.84 1.83
C GLN A 61 -3.50 9.29 1.47
N GLU A 62 -3.69 8.82 0.23
CA GLU A 62 -4.97 8.26 -0.23
C GLU A 62 -5.36 7.01 0.55
N LEU A 63 -4.47 6.03 0.66
CA LEU A 63 -4.75 4.79 1.38
C LEU A 63 -5.10 5.05 2.86
N GLN A 64 -4.39 6.00 3.50
CA GLN A 64 -4.70 6.37 4.88
C GLN A 64 -6.05 7.08 5.01
N THR A 65 -6.41 7.94 4.05
CA THR A 65 -7.72 8.62 4.01
C THR A 65 -8.86 7.60 3.85
N HIS A 66 -8.60 6.49 3.15
CA HIS A 66 -9.54 5.39 2.98
C HIS A 66 -9.56 4.39 4.16
N GLY A 67 -8.89 4.73 5.28
CA GLY A 67 -8.93 3.97 6.53
C GLY A 67 -8.01 2.75 6.57
N PHE A 68 -7.08 2.60 5.62
CA PHE A 68 -6.10 1.53 5.68
C PHE A 68 -5.01 1.81 6.70
N GLU A 69 -4.63 0.80 7.48
CA GLU A 69 -3.36 0.78 8.20
C GLU A 69 -2.24 0.43 7.22
N LEU A 70 -1.20 1.28 7.20
CA LEU A 70 -0.14 1.17 6.21
C LEU A 70 1.09 0.47 6.79
N TYR A 71 1.54 -0.54 6.08
CA TYR A 71 2.80 -1.23 6.34
C TYR A 71 3.65 -1.22 5.07
N TYR A 72 4.96 -1.42 5.22
CA TYR A 72 5.86 -1.76 4.14
C TYR A 72 6.61 -3.04 4.51
N TYR A 73 7.23 -3.67 3.53
CA TYR A 73 8.04 -4.85 3.78
C TYR A 73 9.45 -4.63 3.27
N ASN A 74 10.45 -5.05 4.03
CA ASN A 74 11.83 -4.99 3.61
C ASN A 74 12.62 -6.17 4.16
N SER A 75 13.16 -6.97 3.27
CA SER A 75 14.04 -8.06 3.64
C SER A 75 15.25 -8.17 2.70
N LYS A 76 16.38 -8.64 3.24
CA LYS A 76 17.60 -8.85 2.43
C LYS A 76 17.40 -9.87 1.32
N LYS A 77 16.49 -10.82 1.48
CA LYS A 77 16.28 -11.93 0.53
C LYS A 77 15.28 -11.55 -0.57
N GLN A 78 14.24 -10.83 -0.24
CA GLN A 78 13.12 -10.58 -1.16
C GLN A 78 13.09 -9.17 -1.72
N GLY A 79 13.74 -8.21 -1.05
CA GLY A 79 13.73 -6.80 -1.41
C GLY A 79 12.74 -5.99 -0.59
N GLU A 80 12.46 -4.77 -1.06
CA GLU A 80 11.53 -3.84 -0.42
C GLU A 80 10.26 -3.70 -1.26
N LEU A 81 9.10 -3.79 -0.60
CA LEU A 81 7.78 -3.44 -1.12
C LEU A 81 7.33 -2.10 -0.52
N ASP A 82 6.79 -1.24 -1.36
CA ASP A 82 6.42 0.12 -0.95
C ASP A 82 5.30 0.11 0.08
N PHE A 83 4.22 -0.66 -0.17
CA PHE A 83 3.09 -0.77 0.74
C PHE A 83 2.58 -2.21 0.87
N LEU A 84 2.13 -2.51 2.07
CA LEU A 84 1.25 -3.63 2.37
C LEU A 84 -0.01 -3.07 3.03
N ILE A 85 -1.17 -3.45 2.54
CA ILE A 85 -2.45 -3.22 3.20
C ILE A 85 -3.12 -4.56 3.49
N GLU A 86 -4.09 -4.55 4.37
CA GLU A 86 -4.87 -5.74 4.70
C GLU A 86 -6.33 -5.47 4.38
N GLN A 87 -6.95 -6.39 3.65
CA GLN A 87 -8.34 -6.32 3.26
C GLN A 87 -8.97 -7.70 3.43
N SER A 88 -10.03 -7.78 4.21
CA SER A 88 -10.75 -9.04 4.49
C SER A 88 -9.84 -10.19 4.92
N GLY A 89 -8.84 -9.90 5.77
CA GLY A 89 -7.87 -10.87 6.28
C GLY A 89 -6.81 -11.33 5.26
N VAL A 90 -6.73 -10.66 4.09
CA VAL A 90 -5.75 -10.95 3.05
C VAL A 90 -4.80 -9.78 2.88
N VAL A 91 -3.50 -10.06 2.81
CA VAL A 91 -2.48 -9.04 2.53
C VAL A 91 -2.46 -8.73 1.04
N LEU A 92 -2.51 -7.45 0.72
CA LEU A 92 -2.40 -6.92 -0.64
C LEU A 92 -1.14 -6.06 -0.75
N PRO A 93 -0.08 -6.55 -1.40
CA PRO A 93 1.12 -5.77 -1.67
C PRO A 93 0.89 -4.78 -2.81
N ILE A 94 1.40 -3.56 -2.64
CA ILE A 94 1.31 -2.48 -3.61
C ILE A 94 2.71 -1.93 -3.85
N GLU A 95 3.10 -1.86 -5.12
CA GLU A 95 4.34 -1.26 -5.60
C GLU A 95 4.02 0.01 -6.38
N VAL A 96 4.79 1.07 -6.20
CA VAL A 96 4.58 2.37 -6.86
C VAL A 96 5.70 2.64 -7.85
N LYS A 97 5.37 2.92 -9.10
CA LYS A 97 6.32 3.17 -10.18
C LYS A 97 6.01 4.47 -10.91
N SER A 98 6.87 5.47 -10.77
CA SER A 98 6.72 6.77 -11.44
C SER A 98 7.32 6.84 -12.84
N GLY A 99 8.07 5.82 -13.26
CA GLY A 99 8.84 5.83 -14.51
C GLY A 99 8.48 4.72 -15.49
N LYS A 100 9.16 4.72 -16.63
CA LYS A 100 8.94 3.72 -17.71
C LYS A 100 9.31 2.27 -17.32
N GLY A 101 10.06 2.09 -16.23
CA GLY A 101 10.47 0.76 -15.73
C GLY A 101 9.45 0.08 -14.84
N TYR A 102 8.16 0.35 -15.00
CA TYR A 102 7.08 -0.12 -14.14
C TYR A 102 6.95 -1.65 -14.07
N THR A 103 7.43 -2.36 -15.07
CA THR A 103 7.45 -3.84 -15.09
C THR A 103 8.57 -4.46 -14.23
N ARG A 104 9.46 -3.63 -13.66
CA ARG A 104 10.56 -4.08 -12.81
C ARG A 104 10.16 -3.97 -11.33
N HIS A 105 9.63 -5.04 -10.80
CA HIS A 105 9.15 -5.15 -9.42
C HIS A 105 9.56 -6.50 -8.82
N ALA A 106 10.88 -6.73 -8.73
CA ALA A 106 11.43 -8.01 -8.28
C ALA A 106 10.95 -8.42 -6.88
N ALA A 107 10.85 -7.46 -5.96
CA ALA A 107 10.36 -7.72 -4.60
C ALA A 107 8.92 -8.23 -4.61
N LEU A 108 8.04 -7.62 -5.41
CA LEU A 108 6.65 -8.05 -5.55
C LEU A 108 6.59 -9.50 -6.09
N ASN A 109 7.34 -9.80 -7.15
CA ASN A 109 7.40 -11.15 -7.72
C ASN A 109 7.91 -12.17 -6.69
N ASN A 110 8.95 -11.83 -5.93
CA ASN A 110 9.50 -12.70 -4.90
C ASN A 110 8.50 -13.02 -3.80
N VAL A 111 7.75 -12.01 -3.35
CA VAL A 111 6.73 -12.17 -2.30
C VAL A 111 5.56 -12.99 -2.82
N LEU A 112 5.04 -12.70 -4.02
CA LEU A 112 3.93 -13.45 -4.63
C LEU A 112 4.28 -14.91 -4.91
N SER A 113 5.55 -15.22 -5.23
CA SER A 113 6.01 -16.61 -5.44
C SER A 113 6.24 -17.39 -4.16
N THR A 114 6.20 -16.74 -3.00
CA THR A 114 6.45 -17.39 -1.71
C THR A 114 5.13 -17.95 -1.16
N GLY A 115 4.89 -19.24 -1.37
CA GLY A 115 3.63 -19.91 -1.04
C GLY A 115 3.18 -19.80 0.42
N ASN A 116 4.10 -19.61 1.36
CA ASN A 116 3.78 -19.48 2.79
C ASN A 116 3.05 -18.18 3.13
N TYR A 117 3.11 -17.16 2.28
CA TYR A 117 2.46 -15.88 2.54
C TYR A 117 0.98 -15.85 2.15
N ALA A 118 0.53 -16.81 1.35
CA ALA A 118 -0.87 -16.92 0.89
C ALA A 118 -1.41 -15.62 0.26
N ILE A 119 -0.56 -14.89 -0.48
CA ILE A 119 -0.90 -13.63 -1.15
C ILE A 119 -1.37 -13.96 -2.57
N PRO A 120 -2.66 -13.76 -2.90
CA PRO A 120 -3.21 -14.19 -4.18
C PRO A 120 -2.83 -13.28 -5.34
N GLN A 121 -2.64 -12.00 -5.08
CA GLN A 121 -2.35 -11.00 -6.10
C GLN A 121 -1.60 -9.81 -5.53
N GLY A 122 -0.99 -9.01 -6.42
CA GLY A 122 -0.37 -7.74 -6.08
C GLY A 122 -0.79 -6.63 -7.04
N ILE A 123 -0.58 -5.39 -6.63
CA ILE A 123 -0.88 -4.19 -7.41
C ILE A 123 0.41 -3.45 -7.74
N VAL A 124 0.52 -2.98 -8.97
CA VAL A 124 1.52 -1.99 -9.39
C VAL A 124 0.79 -0.71 -9.79
N LEU A 125 1.02 0.37 -9.06
CA LEU A 125 0.53 1.70 -9.39
C LEU A 125 1.56 2.39 -10.29
N CYS A 126 1.18 2.74 -11.52
CA CYS A 126 2.10 3.27 -12.52
C CYS A 126 1.43 4.33 -13.42
N ASN A 127 2.13 4.79 -14.45
CA ASN A 127 1.61 5.78 -15.40
C ASN A 127 0.98 5.14 -16.67
N GLU A 128 0.77 3.83 -16.66
CA GLU A 128 0.22 3.09 -17.78
C GLU A 128 -1.25 2.72 -17.56
N ASN A 129 -1.92 2.26 -18.62
CA ASN A 129 -3.31 1.82 -18.55
C ASN A 129 -3.45 0.52 -17.72
N VAL A 130 -4.70 0.24 -17.35
CA VAL A 130 -5.05 -0.99 -16.64
C VAL A 130 -4.67 -2.22 -17.46
N GLN A 131 -3.92 -3.11 -16.84
CA GLN A 131 -3.60 -4.42 -17.40
C GLN A 131 -3.45 -5.46 -16.30
N VAL A 132 -3.65 -6.71 -16.62
CA VAL A 132 -3.44 -7.85 -15.72
C VAL A 132 -2.43 -8.78 -16.35
N VAL A 133 -1.38 -9.11 -15.61
CA VAL A 133 -0.36 -10.07 -16.00
C VAL A 133 -0.22 -11.08 -14.88
N GLU A 134 -0.64 -12.31 -15.12
CA GLU A 134 -0.67 -13.36 -14.10
C GLU A 134 -1.45 -12.92 -12.85
N ASN A 135 -0.78 -12.83 -11.71
CA ASN A 135 -1.34 -12.41 -10.43
C ASN A 135 -0.99 -10.95 -10.07
N ILE A 136 -0.60 -10.13 -11.05
CA ILE A 136 -0.29 -8.72 -10.86
C ILE A 136 -1.26 -7.87 -11.67
N VAL A 137 -1.88 -6.91 -11.00
CA VAL A 137 -2.75 -5.91 -11.62
C VAL A 137 -2.02 -4.58 -11.67
N TYR A 138 -1.89 -4.01 -12.85
CA TYR A 138 -1.33 -2.69 -13.06
C TYR A 138 -2.47 -1.69 -13.14
N TYR A 139 -2.38 -0.63 -12.37
CA TYR A 139 -3.33 0.47 -12.39
C TYR A 139 -2.64 1.79 -12.63
N PRO A 140 -3.26 2.70 -13.39
CA PRO A 140 -2.88 4.12 -13.35
C PRO A 140 -2.86 4.61 -11.91
N ILE A 141 -1.85 5.40 -11.53
CA ILE A 141 -1.65 5.81 -10.13
C ILE A 141 -2.89 6.47 -9.52
N TYR A 142 -3.64 7.26 -10.32
CA TYR A 142 -4.86 7.91 -9.84
C TYR A 142 -5.96 6.93 -9.42
N MET A 143 -5.90 5.67 -9.86
CA MET A 143 -6.88 4.67 -9.46
C MET A 143 -6.74 4.23 -8.00
N VAL A 144 -5.70 4.65 -7.30
CA VAL A 144 -5.58 4.46 -5.84
C VAL A 144 -6.80 5.03 -5.12
N MET A 145 -7.41 6.10 -5.65
CA MET A 145 -8.65 6.70 -5.11
C MET A 145 -9.86 5.75 -5.05
N PHE A 146 -9.83 4.64 -5.78
CA PHE A 146 -10.90 3.65 -5.79
C PHE A 146 -10.62 2.44 -4.88
N LEU A 147 -9.42 2.36 -4.30
CA LEU A 147 -9.12 1.35 -3.29
C LEU A 147 -9.78 1.76 -1.97
N GLN A 148 -10.90 1.13 -1.64
CA GLN A 148 -11.65 1.37 -0.42
C GLN A 148 -11.45 0.20 0.53
N LYS A 149 -11.31 0.50 1.82
CA LYS A 149 -11.36 -0.54 2.84
C LYS A 149 -12.80 -1.07 2.90
N GLU A 150 -12.95 -2.38 2.75
CA GLU A 150 -14.25 -3.01 2.96
C GLU A 150 -14.66 -2.82 4.43
N GLU A 151 -15.89 -2.34 4.65
CA GLU A 151 -16.46 -2.33 5.98
C GLU A 151 -16.63 -3.79 6.41
N GLU A 152 -16.00 -4.17 7.52
CA GLU A 152 -16.29 -5.44 8.16
C GLU A 152 -17.78 -5.43 8.50
N GLN A 153 -18.57 -6.26 7.82
CA GLN A 153 -19.94 -6.49 8.26
C GLN A 153 -19.81 -7.04 9.67
N GLU A 154 -20.35 -6.32 10.66
CA GLU A 154 -20.47 -6.86 12.00
C GLU A 154 -21.30 -8.17 11.87
N GLU A 155 -20.61 -9.30 11.76
CA GLU A 155 -21.27 -10.59 11.91
C GLU A 155 -22.01 -10.53 13.24
N MET A 156 -23.31 -10.81 13.18
CA MET A 156 -24.15 -10.78 14.37
C MET A 156 -23.50 -11.63 15.45
N ILE A 157 -22.84 -10.98 16.38
CA ILE A 157 -22.34 -11.66 17.58
C ILE A 157 -23.58 -12.23 18.24
N TYR A 158 -23.71 -13.56 18.24
CA TYR A 158 -24.77 -14.25 18.92
C TYR A 158 -24.77 -13.79 20.40
N LYS A 159 -25.77 -13.02 20.78
CA LYS A 159 -26.01 -12.65 22.18
C LYS A 159 -26.83 -13.77 22.78
N PRO A 160 -26.24 -14.64 23.61
CA PRO A 160 -27.01 -15.70 24.26
C PRO A 160 -28.14 -15.08 25.10
N ASP A 161 -29.36 -15.54 24.89
CA ASP A 161 -30.50 -15.13 25.69
C ASP A 161 -30.54 -15.95 26.98
N PHE A 162 -30.27 -15.27 28.10
CA PHE A 162 -30.30 -15.87 29.44
C PHE A 162 -31.63 -15.63 30.18
N SER A 163 -32.67 -15.15 29.50
CA SER A 163 -33.97 -14.86 30.13
C SER A 163 -34.60 -16.08 30.81
N ALA A 164 -34.33 -17.29 30.29
CA ALA A 164 -34.81 -18.54 30.86
C ALA A 164 -34.10 -19.00 32.15
N LEU A 165 -33.04 -18.30 32.58
CA LEU A 165 -32.31 -18.63 33.81
C LEU A 165 -32.69 -17.74 35.00
N GLN A 166 -33.73 -16.91 34.86
CA GLN A 166 -34.21 -15.99 35.89
C GLN A 166 -35.48 -16.46 36.61
N GLU A 167 -35.78 -17.76 36.57
CA GLU A 167 -36.81 -18.36 37.41
C GLU A 167 -36.27 -18.91 38.73
#